data_5049c51266ba81f17959b9951797ac56
#
_entry.id   5049c51266ba81f17959b9951797ac56
#
_cell.length_a   1.000
_cell.length_b   1.000
_cell.length_c   1.000
_cell.angle_alpha   90.00
_cell.angle_beta   90.00
_cell.angle_gamma   90.00
#
_symmetry.space_group_name_H-M   'P 1'
#
loop_
_entity.id
_entity.type
_entity.pdbx_description
1 polymer ?
#
loop_
_entity_poly.entity_id
_entity_poly.type
_entity_poly.pdbx_seq_one_letter_code
_entity_poly.pdbx_strand_id
1 'polypeptide(L)'
;MGDVVLAGIVAVAGCVQWLTGMGFALVAAPALMLLLGPVDGVLLANCSAGIVSCAGLVSGWRGVRPRAMVPFVAAAVCTVPVGAWTASRLPEPVLMVVLGALVCLAVGLVVHGLRMPGLAGTGGALVAGGAGGFMNAAAGVGGPPMSLYGVNAGWSMREFVPNAQFYGVVVNVVSVAAGRLPRLTGRSWVVVGGALFVGAVVGWALAGRVPERGVRGLVLGLALVGGGLTVGKGLWGL
;
A
#
# COMPACT_ATOMS: atom_id res chain seq x y z
N MET A 1 -0.53 -0.83 -25.97
CA MET A 1 -0.72 0.35 -25.11
C MET A 1 -0.86 -0.02 -23.63
N GLY A 2 -1.64 -1.02 -23.28
CA GLY A 2 -1.84 -1.42 -21.87
C GLY A 2 -0.55 -1.78 -21.11
N ASP A 3 0.35 -2.55 -21.72
CA ASP A 3 1.61 -2.96 -21.07
C ASP A 3 2.55 -1.80 -20.78
N VAL A 4 2.57 -0.75 -21.60
CA VAL A 4 3.40 0.45 -21.39
C VAL A 4 2.86 1.28 -20.21
N VAL A 5 1.54 1.45 -20.15
CA VAL A 5 0.89 2.16 -19.02
C VAL A 5 1.10 1.36 -17.74
N LEU A 6 0.91 0.05 -17.78
CA LEU A 6 1.16 -0.85 -16.65
C LEU A 6 2.60 -0.73 -16.14
N ALA A 7 3.57 -0.80 -17.04
CA ALA A 7 4.99 -0.64 -16.71
C ALA A 7 5.27 0.73 -16.06
N GLY A 8 4.72 1.81 -16.61
CA GLY A 8 4.88 3.15 -16.06
C GLY A 8 4.34 3.29 -14.65
N ILE A 9 3.11 2.81 -14.40
CA ILE A 9 2.50 2.83 -13.05
C ILE A 9 3.36 2.07 -12.05
N VAL A 10 3.77 0.85 -12.40
CA VAL A 10 4.53 -0.03 -11.50
C VAL A 10 5.93 0.52 -11.24
N ALA A 11 6.61 1.05 -12.27
CA ALA A 11 7.95 1.63 -12.13
C ALA A 11 7.93 2.88 -11.25
N VAL A 12 6.98 3.81 -11.48
CA VAL A 12 6.83 5.01 -10.66
C VAL A 12 6.52 4.65 -9.20
N ALA A 13 5.58 3.73 -8.99
CA ALA A 13 5.23 3.29 -7.64
C ALA A 13 6.39 2.57 -6.93
N GLY A 14 7.17 1.75 -7.65
CA GLY A 14 8.37 1.11 -7.14
C GLY A 14 9.45 2.10 -6.74
N CYS A 15 9.70 3.12 -7.58
CA CYS A 15 10.61 4.22 -7.28
C CYS A 15 10.16 4.98 -6.02
N VAL A 16 8.88 5.32 -5.93
CA VAL A 16 8.30 6.01 -4.77
C VAL A 16 8.47 5.19 -3.49
N GLN A 17 8.18 3.89 -3.52
CA GLN A 17 8.35 3.05 -2.33
C GLN A 17 9.81 2.99 -1.88
N TRP A 18 10.75 2.94 -2.81
CA TRP A 18 12.18 2.94 -2.48
C TRP A 18 12.60 4.24 -1.80
N LEU A 19 12.08 5.39 -2.26
CA LEU A 19 12.38 6.71 -1.71
C LEU A 19 11.74 6.97 -0.34
N THR A 20 10.53 6.44 -0.11
CA THR A 20 9.72 6.77 1.08
C THR A 20 9.63 5.64 2.10
N GLY A 21 10.08 4.44 1.74
CA GLY A 21 9.90 3.23 2.54
C GLY A 21 8.47 2.68 2.54
N MET A 22 7.48 3.47 2.10
CA MET A 22 6.08 3.07 2.04
C MET A 22 5.29 4.03 1.14
N GLY A 23 4.91 3.62 -0.03
CA GLY A 23 4.18 4.51 -0.94
C GLY A 23 3.70 3.82 -2.21
N PHE A 24 4.18 2.59 -2.45
CA PHE A 24 3.81 1.83 -3.65
C PHE A 24 2.29 1.79 -3.83
N ALA A 25 1.61 1.30 -2.83
CA ALA A 25 0.17 1.09 -2.88
C ALA A 25 -0.63 2.39 -3.04
N LEU A 26 -0.20 3.49 -2.42
CA LEU A 26 -0.88 4.78 -2.55
C LEU A 26 -0.87 5.30 -4.00
N VAL A 27 0.20 5.03 -4.74
CA VAL A 27 0.34 5.42 -6.14
C VAL A 27 -0.26 4.36 -7.07
N ALA A 28 0.10 3.10 -6.85
CA ALA A 28 -0.25 2.02 -7.76
C ALA A 28 -1.71 1.59 -7.64
N ALA A 29 -2.26 1.44 -6.43
CA ALA A 29 -3.58 0.84 -6.27
C ALA A 29 -4.69 1.58 -7.04
N PRO A 30 -4.86 2.91 -6.93
CA PRO A 30 -5.88 3.61 -7.70
C PRO A 30 -5.68 3.48 -9.22
N ALA A 31 -4.43 3.64 -9.68
CA ALA A 31 -4.12 3.57 -11.09
C ALA A 31 -4.32 2.17 -11.68
N LEU A 32 -3.94 1.13 -10.93
CA LEU A 32 -4.14 -0.26 -11.33
C LEU A 32 -5.62 -0.66 -11.27
N MET A 33 -6.39 -0.15 -10.31
CA MET A 33 -7.85 -0.35 -10.26
C MET A 33 -8.54 0.24 -11.49
N LEU A 34 -8.12 1.41 -11.93
CA LEU A 34 -8.66 2.05 -13.14
C LEU A 34 -8.28 1.29 -14.42
N LEU A 35 -7.08 0.68 -14.45
CA LEU A 35 -6.55 -0.03 -15.62
C LEU A 35 -7.05 -1.46 -15.74
N LEU A 36 -7.08 -2.22 -14.63
CA LEU A 36 -7.31 -3.67 -14.59
C LEU A 36 -8.65 -4.06 -13.92
N GLY A 37 -9.40 -3.07 -13.45
CA GLY A 37 -10.54 -3.27 -12.56
C GLY A 37 -10.12 -3.39 -11.09
N PRO A 38 -11.11 -3.24 -10.17
CA PRO A 38 -10.82 -3.09 -8.75
C PRO A 38 -10.14 -4.33 -8.14
N VAL A 39 -10.57 -5.54 -8.50
CA VAL A 39 -10.04 -6.77 -7.89
C VAL A 39 -8.62 -7.06 -8.37
N ASP A 40 -8.39 -7.13 -9.69
CA ASP A 40 -7.07 -7.46 -10.23
C ASP A 40 -6.06 -6.33 -9.98
N GLY A 41 -6.51 -5.07 -9.96
CA GLY A 41 -5.69 -3.92 -9.63
C GLY A 41 -5.16 -3.96 -8.18
N VAL A 42 -6.03 -4.25 -7.21
CA VAL A 42 -5.63 -4.40 -5.79
C VAL A 42 -4.71 -5.60 -5.60
N LEU A 43 -5.02 -6.75 -6.20
CA LEU A 43 -4.19 -7.95 -6.09
C LEU A 43 -2.80 -7.73 -6.69
N LEU A 44 -2.71 -7.06 -7.83
CA LEU A 44 -1.41 -6.73 -8.44
C LEU A 44 -0.64 -5.72 -7.60
N ALA A 45 -1.31 -4.70 -7.04
CA ALA A 45 -0.69 -3.76 -6.11
C ALA A 45 -0.11 -4.48 -4.90
N ASN A 46 -0.84 -5.42 -4.30
CA ASN A 46 -0.37 -6.22 -3.17
C ASN A 46 0.80 -7.15 -3.55
N CYS A 47 0.73 -7.86 -4.68
CA CYS A 47 1.84 -8.67 -5.16
C CYS A 47 3.12 -7.83 -5.33
N SER A 48 3.01 -6.71 -6.01
CA SER A 48 4.13 -5.83 -6.31
C SER A 48 4.69 -5.16 -5.05
N ALA A 49 3.81 -4.65 -4.17
CA ALA A 49 4.21 -4.06 -2.88
C ALA A 49 4.89 -5.10 -1.98
N GLY A 50 4.41 -6.33 -1.97
CA GLY A 50 5.03 -7.44 -1.25
C GLY A 50 6.46 -7.72 -1.72
N ILE A 51 6.69 -7.78 -3.04
CA ILE A 51 8.02 -7.98 -3.63
C ILE A 51 8.98 -6.85 -3.21
N VAL A 52 8.55 -5.59 -3.35
CA VAL A 52 9.39 -4.44 -2.98
C VAL A 52 9.63 -4.42 -1.47
N SER A 53 8.64 -4.78 -0.66
CA SER A 53 8.80 -4.88 0.80
C SER A 53 9.77 -6.00 1.19
N CYS A 54 9.77 -7.14 0.51
CA CYS A 54 10.77 -8.19 0.72
C CYS A 54 12.19 -7.67 0.45
N ALA A 55 12.39 -6.99 -0.69
CA ALA A 55 13.68 -6.41 -1.04
C ALA A 55 14.15 -5.39 0.00
N GLY A 56 13.26 -4.51 0.46
CA GLY A 56 13.55 -3.53 1.51
C GLY A 56 13.86 -4.17 2.86
N LEU A 57 13.16 -5.24 3.22
CA LEU A 57 13.36 -5.94 4.48
C LEU A 57 14.71 -6.67 4.55
N VAL A 58 15.21 -7.21 3.43
CA VAL A 58 16.52 -7.91 3.39
C VAL A 58 17.64 -7.05 3.95
N SER A 59 17.64 -5.74 3.65
CA SER A 59 18.66 -4.82 4.16
C SER A 59 18.37 -4.28 5.55
N GLY A 60 17.09 -4.30 6.00
CA GLY A 60 16.63 -3.65 7.23
C GLY A 60 16.13 -4.57 8.33
N TRP A 61 16.12 -5.89 8.16
CA TRP A 61 15.44 -6.83 9.06
C TRP A 61 15.85 -6.75 10.54
N ARG A 62 17.13 -6.37 10.82
CA ARG A 62 17.65 -6.19 12.19
C ARG A 62 17.03 -5.00 12.93
N GLY A 63 16.41 -4.06 12.20
CA GLY A 63 15.71 -2.90 12.77
C GLY A 63 14.25 -3.18 13.13
N VAL A 64 13.73 -4.37 12.85
CA VAL A 64 12.35 -4.74 13.18
C VAL A 64 12.19 -4.83 14.70
N ARG A 65 11.10 -4.27 15.22
CA ARG A 65 10.73 -4.27 16.65
C ARG A 65 9.64 -5.33 16.92
N PRO A 66 10.00 -6.57 17.27
CA PRO A 66 9.03 -7.67 17.37
C PRO A 66 7.90 -7.37 18.38
N ARG A 67 8.23 -6.76 19.54
CA ARG A 67 7.24 -6.45 20.58
C ARG A 67 6.11 -5.53 20.12
N ALA A 68 6.40 -4.58 19.21
CA ALA A 68 5.41 -3.69 18.63
C ALA A 68 4.72 -4.34 17.41
N MET A 69 5.48 -5.10 16.62
CA MET A 69 4.99 -5.66 15.36
C MET A 69 4.15 -6.92 15.52
N VAL A 70 4.40 -7.74 16.54
CA VAL A 70 3.60 -8.96 16.77
C VAL A 70 2.11 -8.64 16.96
N PRO A 71 1.68 -7.75 17.90
CA PRO A 71 0.26 -7.42 18.04
C PRO A 71 -0.30 -6.71 16.78
N PHE A 72 0.50 -5.85 16.16
CA PHE A 72 0.10 -5.13 14.94
C PHE A 72 -0.19 -6.10 13.79
N VAL A 73 0.75 -7.00 13.51
CA VAL A 73 0.63 -7.98 12.41
C VAL A 73 -0.44 -9.03 12.72
N ALA A 74 -0.55 -9.49 13.97
CA ALA A 74 -1.59 -10.45 14.35
C ALA A 74 -2.99 -9.88 14.07
N ALA A 75 -3.25 -8.64 14.48
CA ALA A 75 -4.51 -7.96 14.18
C ALA A 75 -4.73 -7.79 12.66
N ALA A 76 -3.68 -7.42 11.92
CA ALA A 76 -3.76 -7.29 10.47
C ALA A 76 -4.12 -8.61 9.80
N VAL A 77 -3.44 -9.70 10.16
CA VAL A 77 -3.70 -11.05 9.60
C VAL A 77 -5.14 -11.50 9.88
N CYS A 78 -5.68 -11.19 11.07
CA CYS A 78 -7.07 -11.52 11.41
C CYS A 78 -8.09 -10.73 10.57
N THR A 79 -7.78 -9.51 10.17
CA THR A 79 -8.74 -8.65 9.44
C THR A 79 -8.60 -8.73 7.92
N VAL A 80 -7.47 -9.21 7.40
CA VAL A 80 -7.26 -9.42 5.95
C VAL A 80 -8.36 -10.28 5.32
N PRO A 81 -8.75 -11.45 5.86
CA PRO A 81 -9.82 -12.25 5.28
C PRO A 81 -11.16 -11.50 5.23
N VAL A 82 -11.45 -10.68 6.24
CA VAL A 82 -12.66 -9.85 6.28
C VAL A 82 -12.64 -8.80 5.18
N GLY A 83 -11.51 -8.12 4.98
CA GLY A 83 -11.32 -7.15 3.88
C GLY A 83 -11.47 -7.79 2.49
N ALA A 84 -10.82 -8.93 2.28
CA ALA A 84 -10.90 -9.68 1.03
C ALA A 84 -12.33 -10.18 0.75
N TRP A 85 -13.02 -10.71 1.77
CA TRP A 85 -14.41 -11.13 1.67
C TRP A 85 -15.33 -9.96 1.32
N THR A 86 -15.19 -8.83 2.01
CA THR A 86 -15.97 -7.61 1.72
C THR A 86 -15.78 -7.19 0.28
N ALA A 87 -14.52 -7.12 -0.20
CA ALA A 87 -14.22 -6.76 -1.59
C ALA A 87 -14.83 -7.73 -2.60
N SER A 88 -14.94 -9.03 -2.27
CA SER A 88 -15.51 -10.05 -3.16
C SER A 88 -17.04 -10.04 -3.25
N ARG A 89 -17.72 -9.38 -2.31
CA ARG A 89 -19.20 -9.33 -2.22
C ARG A 89 -19.81 -8.08 -2.80
N LEU A 90 -19.05 -7.01 -2.91
CA LEU A 90 -19.56 -5.74 -3.41
C LEU A 90 -19.62 -5.73 -4.95
N PRO A 91 -20.69 -5.18 -5.56
CA PRO A 91 -20.73 -4.87 -6.98
C PRO A 91 -19.56 -3.95 -7.36
N GLU A 92 -19.04 -4.12 -8.58
CA GLU A 92 -17.84 -3.39 -9.04
C GLU A 92 -17.96 -1.85 -8.86
N PRO A 93 -19.07 -1.17 -9.21
CA PRO A 93 -19.18 0.27 -9.01
C PRO A 93 -19.12 0.68 -7.53
N VAL A 94 -19.83 -0.04 -6.66
CA VAL A 94 -19.82 0.20 -5.21
C VAL A 94 -18.42 -0.03 -4.64
N LEU A 95 -17.76 -1.10 -5.07
CA LEU A 95 -16.40 -1.41 -4.67
C LEU A 95 -15.45 -0.27 -5.05
N MET A 96 -15.53 0.26 -6.27
CA MET A 96 -14.73 1.40 -6.71
C MET A 96 -14.93 2.65 -5.84
N VAL A 97 -16.18 2.97 -5.49
CA VAL A 97 -16.49 4.10 -4.60
C VAL A 97 -15.85 3.88 -3.22
N VAL A 98 -16.06 2.69 -2.63
CA VAL A 98 -15.51 2.36 -1.31
C VAL A 98 -13.98 2.41 -1.32
N LEU A 99 -13.34 1.80 -2.31
CA LEU A 99 -11.87 1.75 -2.40
C LEU A 99 -11.27 3.15 -2.62
N GLY A 100 -11.84 3.93 -3.52
CA GLY A 100 -11.41 5.30 -3.77
C GLY A 100 -11.59 6.19 -2.53
N ALA A 101 -12.72 6.05 -1.82
CA ALA A 101 -12.95 6.75 -0.56
C ALA A 101 -11.96 6.34 0.53
N LEU A 102 -11.63 5.05 0.65
CA LEU A 102 -10.59 4.56 1.58
C LEU A 102 -9.22 5.15 1.27
N VAL A 103 -8.85 5.27 -0.01
CA VAL A 103 -7.59 5.92 -0.42
C VAL A 103 -7.61 7.41 -0.03
N CYS A 104 -8.68 8.13 -0.32
CA CYS A 104 -8.81 9.55 0.05
C CYS A 104 -8.78 9.76 1.57
N LEU A 105 -9.48 8.92 2.33
CA LEU A 105 -9.43 8.90 3.79
C LEU A 105 -8.00 8.65 4.29
N ALA A 106 -7.33 7.66 3.72
CA ALA A 106 -5.97 7.30 4.05
C ALA A 106 -5.01 8.48 3.86
N VAL A 107 -5.12 9.18 2.73
CA VAL A 107 -4.33 10.38 2.46
C VAL A 107 -4.67 11.49 3.46
N GLY A 108 -5.95 11.73 3.72
CA GLY A 108 -6.41 12.69 4.72
C GLY A 108 -5.78 12.43 6.10
N LEU A 109 -5.81 11.20 6.57
CA LEU A 109 -5.19 10.81 7.85
C LEU A 109 -3.68 11.07 7.87
N VAL A 110 -2.98 10.79 6.77
CA VAL A 110 -1.53 11.04 6.67
C VAL A 110 -1.19 12.53 6.60
N VAL A 111 -1.99 13.33 5.86
CA VAL A 111 -1.79 14.78 5.72
C VAL A 111 -2.02 15.49 7.04
N HIS A 112 -3.09 15.18 7.72
CA HIS A 112 -3.44 15.83 9.00
C HIS A 112 -2.52 15.41 10.16
N GLY A 113 -1.77 14.30 10.01
CA GLY A 113 -0.79 13.86 11.00
C GLY A 113 -1.40 13.70 12.39
N LEU A 114 -2.64 13.19 12.45
CA LEU A 114 -3.42 13.12 13.68
C LEU A 114 -2.65 12.38 14.77
N ARG A 115 -2.28 13.12 15.81
CA ARG A 115 -1.76 12.53 17.04
C ARG A 115 -2.95 12.10 17.90
N MET A 116 -3.17 10.81 17.96
CA MET A 116 -4.22 10.19 18.77
C MET A 116 -3.56 9.49 19.96
N PRO A 117 -3.62 10.03 21.16
CA PRO A 117 -2.91 9.46 22.33
C PRO A 117 -3.23 7.96 22.57
N GLY A 118 -4.41 7.50 22.15
CA GLY A 118 -4.83 6.10 22.25
C GLY A 118 -4.21 5.16 21.20
N LEU A 119 -3.50 5.67 20.19
CA LEU A 119 -2.85 4.85 19.16
C LEU A 119 -1.41 4.47 19.49
N ALA A 120 -0.93 4.74 20.70
CA ALA A 120 0.35 4.25 21.18
C ALA A 120 0.22 2.88 21.91
N GLY A 121 1.32 2.13 22.00
CA GLY A 121 1.36 0.88 22.74
C GLY A 121 0.59 -0.27 22.06
N THR A 122 0.30 -1.33 22.82
CA THR A 122 -0.29 -2.57 22.30
C THR A 122 -1.71 -2.37 21.78
N GLY A 123 -2.54 -1.58 22.47
CA GLY A 123 -3.91 -1.28 22.02
C GLY A 123 -3.92 -0.55 20.68
N GLY A 124 -3.06 0.47 20.54
CA GLY A 124 -2.88 1.19 19.29
C GLY A 124 -2.36 0.30 18.16
N ALA A 125 -1.45 -0.63 18.47
CA ALA A 125 -0.96 -1.61 17.52
C ALA A 125 -2.07 -2.54 17.01
N LEU A 126 -2.97 -3.01 17.88
CA LEU A 126 -4.11 -3.85 17.49
C LEU A 126 -5.10 -3.09 16.60
N VAL A 127 -5.47 -1.86 16.99
CA VAL A 127 -6.42 -1.04 16.21
C VAL A 127 -5.84 -0.67 14.85
N ALA A 128 -4.62 -0.13 14.83
CA ALA A 128 -3.99 0.29 13.57
C ALA A 128 -3.62 -0.91 12.69
N GLY A 129 -3.19 -2.03 13.28
CA GLY A 129 -2.94 -3.28 12.57
C GLY A 129 -4.20 -3.83 11.95
N GLY A 130 -5.29 -3.90 12.71
CA GLY A 130 -6.59 -4.38 12.21
C GLY A 130 -7.13 -3.51 11.06
N ALA A 131 -7.12 -2.19 11.23
CA ALA A 131 -7.49 -1.25 10.18
C ALA A 131 -6.60 -1.41 8.93
N GLY A 132 -5.29 -1.54 9.15
CA GLY A 132 -4.31 -1.71 8.09
C GLY A 132 -4.50 -2.99 7.30
N GLY A 133 -4.74 -4.12 7.97
CA GLY A 133 -5.01 -5.41 7.33
C GLY A 133 -6.27 -5.38 6.49
N PHE A 134 -7.38 -4.87 7.05
CA PHE A 134 -8.64 -4.70 6.33
C PHE A 134 -8.46 -3.83 5.08
N MET A 135 -7.91 -2.62 5.24
CA MET A 135 -7.70 -1.68 4.14
C MET A 135 -6.74 -2.22 3.07
N ASN A 136 -5.71 -2.99 3.49
CA ASN A 136 -4.79 -3.61 2.53
C ASN A 136 -5.48 -4.65 1.66
N ALA A 137 -6.24 -5.54 2.26
CA ALA A 137 -6.95 -6.58 1.52
C ALA A 137 -8.10 -6.02 0.68
N ALA A 138 -8.84 -5.04 1.19
CA ALA A 138 -9.95 -4.42 0.49
C ALA A 138 -9.47 -3.48 -0.62
N ALA A 139 -8.52 -2.58 -0.33
CA ALA A 139 -8.15 -1.46 -1.20
C ALA A 139 -6.68 -1.47 -1.67
N GLY A 140 -5.87 -2.43 -1.23
CA GLY A 140 -4.44 -2.44 -1.49
C GLY A 140 -3.66 -1.37 -0.71
N VAL A 141 -4.26 -0.69 0.28
CA VAL A 141 -3.71 0.51 0.93
C VAL A 141 -3.66 0.32 2.45
N GLY A 142 -2.78 -0.57 2.91
CA GLY A 142 -2.56 -0.83 4.36
C GLY A 142 -1.56 0.11 5.05
N GLY A 143 -0.88 0.96 4.28
CA GLY A 143 0.20 1.82 4.78
C GLY A 143 -0.20 2.91 5.77
N PRO A 144 -1.28 3.67 5.54
CA PRO A 144 -1.65 4.80 6.39
C PRO A 144 -1.88 4.47 7.87
N PRO A 145 -2.59 3.40 8.25
CA PRO A 145 -2.69 3.00 9.66
C PRO A 145 -1.33 2.69 10.30
N MET A 146 -0.42 2.07 9.54
CA MET A 146 0.96 1.84 9.97
C MET A 146 1.72 3.15 10.19
N SER A 147 1.56 4.12 9.28
CA SER A 147 2.16 5.46 9.42
C SER A 147 1.65 6.19 10.66
N LEU A 148 0.34 6.16 10.90
CA LEU A 148 -0.27 6.76 12.07
C LEU A 148 0.24 6.11 13.36
N TYR A 149 0.32 4.79 13.40
CA TYR A 149 0.88 4.09 14.55
C TYR A 149 2.34 4.49 14.80
N GLY A 150 3.19 4.50 13.76
CA GLY A 150 4.60 4.89 13.88
C GLY A 150 4.78 6.31 14.39
N VAL A 151 3.98 7.27 13.91
CA VAL A 151 3.99 8.66 14.38
C VAL A 151 3.58 8.76 15.86
N ASN A 152 2.53 8.04 16.27
CA ASN A 152 2.04 8.06 17.65
C ASN A 152 2.96 7.27 18.59
N ALA A 153 3.66 6.27 18.10
CA ALA A 153 4.70 5.54 18.83
C ALA A 153 6.03 6.30 18.91
N GLY A 154 6.13 7.49 18.30
CA GLY A 154 7.33 8.32 18.29
C GLY A 154 8.50 7.73 17.51
N TRP A 155 8.23 6.89 16.50
CA TRP A 155 9.29 6.24 15.73
C TRP A 155 10.02 7.21 14.81
N SER A 156 11.35 7.14 14.85
CA SER A 156 12.21 7.75 13.84
C SER A 156 12.06 7.00 12.49
N MET A 157 12.47 7.62 11.39
CA MET A 157 12.46 6.96 10.06
C MET A 157 13.31 5.68 10.04
N ARG A 158 14.41 5.65 10.79
CA ARG A 158 15.26 4.45 10.93
C ARG A 158 14.54 3.27 11.59
N GLU A 159 13.58 3.56 12.47
CA GLU A 159 12.76 2.56 13.15
C GLU A 159 11.52 2.22 12.32
N PHE A 160 10.94 3.23 11.69
CA PHE A 160 9.71 3.09 10.91
C PHE A 160 9.90 2.18 9.68
N VAL A 161 10.93 2.44 8.85
CA VAL A 161 11.11 1.76 7.57
C VAL A 161 11.23 0.24 7.71
N PRO A 162 12.09 -0.35 8.58
CA PRO A 162 12.15 -1.81 8.75
C PRO A 162 10.83 -2.43 9.19
N ASN A 163 10.12 -1.77 10.11
CA ASN A 163 8.84 -2.25 10.62
C ASN A 163 7.74 -2.17 9.55
N ALA A 164 7.72 -1.11 8.75
CA ALA A 164 6.81 -0.96 7.63
C ALA A 164 7.06 -2.00 6.53
N GLN A 165 8.33 -2.32 6.23
CA GLN A 165 8.68 -3.38 5.27
C GLN A 165 8.27 -4.76 5.81
N PHE A 166 8.53 -5.06 7.09
CA PHE A 166 8.09 -6.31 7.71
C PHE A 166 6.56 -6.47 7.65
N TYR A 167 5.83 -5.43 8.06
CA TYR A 167 4.37 -5.40 7.93
C TYR A 167 3.93 -5.59 6.48
N GLY A 168 4.55 -4.86 5.54
CA GLY A 168 4.25 -4.94 4.12
C GLY A 168 4.43 -6.34 3.55
N VAL A 169 5.50 -7.06 3.92
CA VAL A 169 5.69 -8.46 3.51
C VAL A 169 4.52 -9.31 4.01
N VAL A 170 4.24 -9.28 5.32
CA VAL A 170 3.24 -10.17 5.90
C VAL A 170 1.85 -9.86 5.38
N VAL A 171 1.43 -8.58 5.42
CA VAL A 171 0.06 -8.23 5.03
C VAL A 171 -0.21 -8.45 3.55
N ASN A 172 0.77 -8.20 2.68
CA ASN A 172 0.60 -8.42 1.25
C ASN A 172 0.57 -9.91 0.90
N VAL A 173 1.43 -10.73 1.50
CA VAL A 173 1.40 -12.19 1.33
C VAL A 173 0.04 -12.76 1.78
N VAL A 174 -0.43 -12.37 2.96
CA VAL A 174 -1.73 -12.83 3.48
C VAL A 174 -2.89 -12.31 2.64
N SER A 175 -2.84 -11.06 2.17
CA SER A 175 -3.88 -10.50 1.29
C SER A 175 -3.98 -11.24 -0.05
N VAL A 176 -2.85 -11.58 -0.66
CA VAL A 176 -2.82 -12.38 -1.90
C VAL A 176 -3.30 -13.80 -1.63
N ALA A 177 -2.90 -14.42 -0.52
CA ALA A 177 -3.33 -15.76 -0.14
C ALA A 177 -4.84 -15.84 0.19
N ALA A 178 -5.39 -14.80 0.81
CA ALA A 178 -6.82 -14.71 1.11
C ALA A 178 -7.69 -14.44 -0.13
N GLY A 179 -7.09 -13.84 -1.18
CA GLY A 179 -7.74 -13.59 -2.46
C GLY A 179 -7.36 -14.65 -3.51
N ARG A 180 -6.72 -14.19 -4.56
CA ARG A 180 -6.17 -15.00 -5.66
C ARG A 180 -5.01 -14.26 -6.31
N LEU A 181 -4.29 -14.90 -7.21
CA LEU A 181 -3.37 -14.17 -8.08
C LEU A 181 -4.15 -13.32 -9.11
N PRO A 182 -3.65 -12.13 -9.46
CA PRO A 182 -4.26 -11.31 -10.50
C PRO A 182 -4.24 -12.02 -11.85
N ARG A 183 -5.29 -11.86 -12.64
CA ARG A 183 -5.44 -12.50 -13.95
C ARG A 183 -4.64 -11.74 -15.01
N LEU A 184 -3.35 -12.03 -15.07
CA LEU A 184 -2.41 -11.43 -16.00
C LEU A 184 -1.83 -12.48 -16.93
N THR A 185 -1.47 -12.05 -18.16
CA THR A 185 -0.70 -12.88 -19.07
C THR A 185 0.75 -13.04 -18.58
N GLY A 186 1.43 -14.11 -19.01
CA GLY A 186 2.85 -14.29 -18.68
C GLY A 186 3.71 -13.10 -19.12
N ARG A 187 3.38 -12.49 -20.27
CA ARG A 187 4.03 -11.26 -20.75
C ARG A 187 3.85 -10.09 -19.77
N SER A 188 2.64 -9.87 -19.28
CA SER A 188 2.38 -8.79 -18.33
C SER A 188 3.14 -8.99 -17.01
N TRP A 189 3.33 -10.24 -16.55
CA TRP A 189 4.16 -10.54 -15.39
C TRP A 189 5.64 -10.18 -15.61
N VAL A 190 6.19 -10.46 -16.79
CA VAL A 190 7.56 -10.05 -17.16
C VAL A 190 7.68 -8.53 -17.18
N VAL A 191 6.68 -7.84 -17.74
CA VAL A 191 6.61 -6.37 -17.76
C VAL A 191 6.58 -5.80 -16.35
N VAL A 192 5.75 -6.35 -15.47
CA VAL A 192 5.68 -5.94 -14.06
C VAL A 192 7.01 -6.16 -13.34
N GLY A 193 7.64 -7.33 -13.50
CA GLY A 193 8.95 -7.63 -12.92
C GLY A 193 10.04 -6.66 -13.38
N GLY A 194 10.11 -6.40 -14.69
CA GLY A 194 11.04 -5.42 -15.26
C GLY A 194 10.79 -4.00 -14.77
N ALA A 195 9.52 -3.59 -14.68
CA ALA A 195 9.12 -2.28 -14.19
C ALA A 195 9.45 -2.09 -12.70
N LEU A 196 9.25 -3.11 -11.87
CA LEU A 196 9.67 -3.09 -10.45
C LEU A 196 11.18 -2.94 -10.31
N PHE A 197 11.95 -3.67 -11.12
CA PHE A 197 13.40 -3.57 -11.12
C PHE A 197 13.86 -2.17 -11.53
N VAL A 198 13.35 -1.63 -12.63
CA VAL A 198 13.65 -0.26 -13.08
C VAL A 198 13.27 0.77 -12.02
N GLY A 199 12.07 0.66 -11.44
CA GLY A 199 11.61 1.53 -10.36
C GLY A 199 12.53 1.50 -9.14
N ALA A 200 12.96 0.30 -8.73
CA ALA A 200 13.91 0.14 -7.63
C ALA A 200 15.28 0.77 -7.92
N VAL A 201 15.84 0.55 -9.11
CA VAL A 201 17.13 1.12 -9.53
C VAL A 201 17.04 2.65 -9.58
N VAL A 202 16.00 3.19 -10.19
CA VAL A 202 15.78 4.65 -10.28
C VAL A 202 15.58 5.23 -8.87
N GLY A 203 14.76 4.60 -8.05
CA GLY A 203 14.54 5.02 -6.66
C GLY A 203 15.83 5.00 -5.83
N TRP A 204 16.64 3.96 -5.97
CA TRP A 204 17.94 3.88 -5.33
C TRP A 204 18.90 5.00 -5.82
N ALA A 205 18.96 5.24 -7.12
CA ALA A 205 19.81 6.29 -7.70
C ALA A 205 19.38 7.71 -7.28
N LEU A 206 18.09 7.92 -7.03
CA LEU A 206 17.52 9.19 -6.57
C LEU A 206 17.55 9.34 -5.05
N ALA A 207 17.75 8.25 -4.30
CA ALA A 207 17.82 8.27 -2.84
C ALA A 207 18.94 9.24 -2.37
N GLY A 208 18.58 10.15 -1.48
CA GLY A 208 19.47 11.21 -0.99
C GLY A 208 19.65 12.43 -1.92
N ARG A 209 19.11 12.39 -3.16
CA ARG A 209 19.15 13.53 -4.09
C ARG A 209 17.86 14.32 -4.13
N VAL A 210 16.73 13.68 -3.77
CA VAL A 210 15.41 14.31 -3.83
C VAL A 210 14.94 14.61 -2.41
N PRO A 211 14.42 15.82 -2.13
CA PRO A 211 13.92 16.15 -0.80
C PRO A 211 12.68 15.35 -0.49
N GLU A 212 12.67 14.62 0.66
CA GLU A 212 11.59 13.75 1.10
C GLU A 212 10.21 14.44 1.12
N ARG A 213 10.19 15.74 1.47
CA ARG A 213 8.95 16.55 1.49
C ARG A 213 8.30 16.65 0.11
N GLY A 214 9.09 16.83 -0.94
CA GLY A 214 8.61 16.93 -2.32
C GLY A 214 8.03 15.58 -2.80
N VAL A 215 8.74 14.49 -2.56
CA VAL A 215 8.28 13.13 -2.91
C VAL A 215 6.98 12.80 -2.19
N ARG A 216 6.91 13.07 -0.88
CA ARG A 216 5.71 12.83 -0.07
C ARG A 216 4.52 13.63 -0.58
N GLY A 217 4.69 14.92 -0.90
CA GLY A 217 3.62 15.76 -1.47
C GLY A 217 3.11 15.23 -2.80
N LEU A 218 4.02 14.83 -3.69
CA LEU A 218 3.67 14.24 -4.99
C LEU A 218 2.88 12.93 -4.83
N VAL A 219 3.33 12.04 -3.94
CA VAL A 219 2.66 10.75 -3.65
C VAL A 219 1.23 10.97 -3.15
N LEU A 220 1.06 11.86 -2.18
CA LEU A 220 -0.24 12.18 -1.62
C LEU A 220 -1.17 12.83 -2.66
N GLY A 221 -0.62 13.73 -3.50
CA GLY A 221 -1.37 14.32 -4.62
C GLY A 221 -1.82 13.28 -5.64
N LEU A 222 -0.92 12.41 -6.09
CA LEU A 222 -1.26 11.32 -7.01
C LEU A 222 -2.30 10.36 -6.41
N ALA A 223 -2.18 10.03 -5.13
CA ALA A 223 -3.13 9.17 -4.44
C ALA A 223 -4.52 9.83 -4.34
N LEU A 224 -4.59 11.13 -4.04
CA LEU A 224 -5.87 11.87 -4.01
C LEU A 224 -6.53 11.94 -5.39
N VAL A 225 -5.76 12.27 -6.42
CA VAL A 225 -6.27 12.32 -7.80
C VAL A 225 -6.74 10.93 -8.22
N GLY A 226 -5.92 9.90 -8.02
CA GLY A 226 -6.28 8.51 -8.36
C GLY A 226 -7.48 8.00 -7.57
N GLY A 227 -7.54 8.26 -6.26
CA GLY A 227 -8.67 7.91 -5.42
C GLY A 227 -9.96 8.64 -5.85
N GLY A 228 -9.88 9.93 -6.12
CA GLY A 228 -11.00 10.74 -6.62
C GLY A 228 -11.53 10.25 -7.97
N LEU A 229 -10.64 9.94 -8.91
CA LEU A 229 -11.01 9.35 -10.21
C LEU A 229 -11.67 7.97 -10.04
N THR A 230 -11.20 7.16 -9.10
CA THR A 230 -11.80 5.85 -8.80
C THR A 230 -13.21 6.00 -8.23
N VAL A 231 -13.43 6.96 -7.32
CA VAL A 231 -14.77 7.31 -6.82
C VAL A 231 -15.65 7.79 -7.96
N GLY A 232 -15.18 8.72 -8.79
CA GLY A 232 -15.93 9.26 -9.92
C GLY A 232 -16.35 8.17 -10.90
N LYS A 233 -15.45 7.26 -11.27
CA LYS A 233 -15.74 6.11 -12.13
C LYS A 233 -16.78 5.18 -11.49
N GLY A 234 -16.66 4.92 -10.18
CA GLY A 234 -17.64 4.11 -9.46
C GLY A 234 -19.03 4.74 -9.43
N LEU A 235 -19.14 6.04 -9.15
CA LEU A 235 -20.42 6.76 -9.17
C LEU A 235 -21.05 6.81 -10.56
N TRP A 236 -20.24 6.89 -11.61
CA TRP A 236 -20.75 6.86 -12.99
C TRP A 236 -21.28 5.48 -13.40
N GLY A 237 -20.84 4.41 -12.73
CA GLY A 237 -21.26 3.04 -13.01
C GLY A 237 -22.45 2.54 -12.16
N LEU A 238 -22.92 3.36 -11.18
CA LEU A 238 -24.11 3.10 -10.37
C LEU A 238 -25.38 3.53 -11.12
#